data_5a7e4b3fcb813e3022d65e12f660584c
#
_entry.id   5a7e4b3fcb813e3022d65e12f660584c
#
_cell.length_a   1.000
_cell.length_b   1.000
_cell.length_c   1.000
_cell.angle_alpha   90.00
_cell.angle_beta   90.00
_cell.angle_gamma   90.00
#
_symmetry.space_group_name_H-M   'P 1'
#
loop_
_entity.id
_entity.type
_entity.pdbx_description
1 polymer ?
#
loop_
_entity_poly.entity_id
_entity_poly.type
_entity_poly.pdbx_seq_one_letter_code
_entity_poly.pdbx_strand_id
1 'polypeptide(L)'
;MNKNATTNYPIMVELQERWSPRAFDATFEITDEQWGSLMEAARWAPSSSNTQPWRFIVARRGTELFHTVHSILASGNQVWTSEVSALIVNVFATETKEGKTLRHGLYDLGQAAAHFSVQAAHLGLHVHQMSGFDAEAMHEALGLEPRLVPSVMMAVGKLADPSVLPENLAEREAAPRTRKPLDEVAPGLF
;
A
#
# COMPACT_ATOMS: atom_id res chain seq x y z
N MET A 1 17.97 8.54 -7.14
CA MET A 1 17.63 7.75 -8.36
C MET A 1 16.38 8.34 -8.99
N ASN A 2 16.38 8.63 -10.29
CA ASN A 2 15.16 9.09 -10.99
C ASN A 2 14.34 7.87 -11.44
N LYS A 3 13.12 7.75 -10.93
CA LYS A 3 12.17 6.66 -11.22
C LYS A 3 10.87 7.18 -11.85
N ASN A 4 10.91 8.37 -12.47
CA ASN A 4 9.73 8.95 -13.09
C ASN A 4 9.18 8.02 -14.18
N ALA A 5 7.84 7.94 -14.26
CA ALA A 5 7.17 7.20 -15.30
C ALA A 5 7.44 7.84 -16.66
N THR A 6 7.78 7.03 -17.66
CA THR A 6 7.76 7.45 -19.07
C THR A 6 6.34 7.32 -19.57
N THR A 7 5.72 8.42 -19.98
CA THR A 7 4.30 8.48 -20.38
C THR A 7 4.14 9.08 -21.76
N ASN A 8 3.12 8.64 -22.50
CA ASN A 8 2.79 9.17 -23.81
C ASN A 8 1.93 10.47 -23.71
N TYR A 9 1.27 10.67 -22.58
CA TYR A 9 0.42 11.83 -22.30
C TYR A 9 0.74 12.37 -20.92
N PRO A 10 0.55 13.67 -20.65
CA PRO A 10 0.80 14.26 -19.35
C PRO A 10 -0.14 13.68 -18.28
N ILE A 11 0.41 13.38 -17.11
CA ILE A 11 -0.32 12.97 -15.91
C ILE A 11 0.12 13.82 -14.73
N MET A 12 -0.61 13.73 -13.61
CA MET A 12 -0.23 14.40 -12.36
C MET A 12 1.18 13.96 -11.92
N VAL A 13 1.92 14.88 -11.33
CA VAL A 13 3.31 14.66 -10.91
C VAL A 13 3.41 13.52 -9.89
N GLU A 14 2.49 13.41 -8.96
CA GLU A 14 2.44 12.35 -7.96
C GLU A 14 2.28 10.95 -8.61
N LEU A 15 1.49 10.86 -9.68
CA LEU A 15 1.34 9.61 -10.45
C LEU A 15 2.60 9.28 -11.25
N GLN A 16 3.29 10.31 -11.76
CA GLN A 16 4.52 10.15 -12.51
C GLN A 16 5.68 9.70 -11.60
N GLU A 17 5.80 10.31 -10.43
CA GLU A 17 6.91 10.10 -9.50
C GLU A 17 6.72 8.88 -8.60
N ARG A 18 5.45 8.59 -8.14
CA ARG A 18 5.24 7.48 -7.23
C ARG A 18 5.64 6.13 -7.85
N TRP A 19 6.31 5.32 -7.06
CA TRP A 19 6.63 3.92 -7.35
C TRP A 19 6.62 3.12 -6.05
N SER A 20 6.97 1.84 -6.08
CA SER A 20 6.93 0.94 -4.92
C SER A 20 8.35 0.55 -4.52
N PRO A 21 9.06 1.36 -3.72
CA PRO A 21 10.42 1.09 -3.27
C PRO A 21 10.46 0.00 -2.20
N ARG A 22 11.68 -0.50 -1.93
CA ARG A 22 12.00 -1.36 -0.79
C ARG A 22 13.00 -0.71 0.17
N ALA A 23 13.76 0.29 -0.30
CA ALA A 23 14.69 1.04 0.52
C ALA A 23 13.96 2.15 1.28
N PHE A 24 13.86 2.01 2.59
CA PHE A 24 13.21 2.97 3.48
C PHE A 24 14.17 3.48 4.55
N ASP A 25 13.99 4.75 4.95
CA ASP A 25 14.75 5.40 6.01
C ASP A 25 14.29 4.90 7.39
N ALA A 26 15.17 4.14 8.04
CA ALA A 26 14.95 3.56 9.36
C ALA A 26 14.78 4.61 10.47
N THR A 27 15.16 5.85 10.24
CA THR A 27 15.10 6.92 11.24
C THR A 27 13.87 7.80 11.10
N PHE A 28 13.21 7.75 9.93
CA PHE A 28 12.08 8.62 9.64
C PHE A 28 10.80 8.12 10.33
N GLU A 29 10.09 9.05 10.95
CA GLU A 29 8.76 8.83 11.54
C GLU A 29 7.72 9.72 10.86
N ILE A 30 6.57 9.14 10.54
CA ILE A 30 5.44 9.86 9.95
C ILE A 30 4.71 10.60 11.07
N THR A 31 4.54 11.91 10.91
CA THR A 31 3.85 12.76 11.90
C THR A 31 2.34 12.46 11.97
N ASP A 32 1.69 12.83 13.07
CA ASP A 32 0.24 12.64 13.20
C ASP A 32 -0.55 13.44 12.17
N GLU A 33 -0.05 14.63 11.75
CA GLU A 33 -0.65 15.42 10.67
C GLU A 33 -0.56 14.69 9.32
N GLN A 34 0.61 14.12 9.00
CA GLN A 34 0.78 13.30 7.79
C GLN A 34 -0.13 12.08 7.83
N TRP A 35 -0.23 11.38 8.98
CA TRP A 35 -1.16 10.26 9.15
C TRP A 35 -2.61 10.69 8.91
N GLY A 36 -3.03 11.81 9.48
CA GLY A 36 -4.37 12.38 9.25
C GLY A 36 -4.64 12.62 7.76
N SER A 37 -3.70 13.25 7.06
CA SER A 37 -3.80 13.54 5.62
C SER A 37 -3.89 12.27 4.77
N LEU A 38 -3.07 11.25 5.05
CA LEU A 38 -3.09 9.97 4.36
C LEU A 38 -4.44 9.25 4.52
N MET A 39 -4.96 9.21 5.75
CA MET A 39 -6.23 8.56 6.04
C MET A 39 -7.43 9.32 5.46
N GLU A 40 -7.37 10.66 5.44
CA GLU A 40 -8.39 11.47 4.78
C GLU A 40 -8.45 11.19 3.27
N ALA A 41 -7.30 11.12 2.60
CA ALA A 41 -7.27 10.78 1.18
C ALA A 41 -7.90 9.41 0.90
N ALA A 42 -7.59 8.40 1.71
CA ALA A 42 -8.20 7.08 1.61
C ALA A 42 -9.72 7.11 1.90
N ARG A 43 -10.14 7.85 2.93
CA ARG A 43 -11.53 7.99 3.35
C ARG A 43 -12.42 8.61 2.29
N TRP A 44 -11.89 9.54 1.50
CA TRP A 44 -12.62 10.22 0.41
C TRP A 44 -12.62 9.47 -0.93
N ALA A 45 -12.12 8.23 -0.97
CA ALA A 45 -12.28 7.39 -2.13
C ALA A 45 -13.77 7.10 -2.42
N PRO A 46 -14.17 6.94 -3.69
CA PRO A 46 -15.51 6.50 -4.02
C PRO A 46 -15.73 5.03 -3.64
N SER A 47 -16.97 4.66 -3.35
CA SER A 47 -17.37 3.26 -3.14
C SER A 47 -18.79 3.00 -3.63
N SER A 48 -19.07 1.75 -3.97
CA SER A 48 -20.39 1.32 -4.41
C SER A 48 -21.44 1.65 -3.35
N SER A 49 -22.47 2.45 -3.72
CA SER A 49 -23.52 2.94 -2.82
C SER A 49 -22.98 3.61 -1.53
N ASN A 50 -21.76 4.17 -1.59
CA ASN A 50 -21.09 4.80 -0.46
C ASN A 50 -20.93 3.88 0.76
N THR A 51 -20.71 2.60 0.54
CA THR A 51 -20.63 1.58 1.61
C THR A 51 -19.34 1.66 2.41
N GLN A 52 -18.28 2.27 1.88
CA GLN A 52 -16.99 2.50 2.55
C GLN A 52 -16.47 1.24 3.28
N PRO A 53 -16.24 0.14 2.53
CA PRO A 53 -16.01 -1.18 3.10
C PRO A 53 -14.59 -1.38 3.65
N TRP A 54 -13.71 -0.42 3.47
CA TRP A 54 -12.30 -0.48 3.85
C TRP A 54 -12.03 -0.23 5.32
N ARG A 55 -10.98 -0.88 5.83
CA ARG A 55 -10.32 -0.60 7.10
C ARG A 55 -8.81 -0.63 6.88
N PHE A 56 -8.10 0.27 7.53
CA PHE A 56 -6.64 0.35 7.53
C PHE A 56 -6.14 0.16 8.94
N ILE A 57 -5.49 -0.97 9.21
CA ILE A 57 -4.91 -1.28 10.52
C ILE A 57 -3.43 -0.88 10.45
N VAL A 58 -3.08 0.18 11.15
CA VAL A 58 -1.75 0.79 11.10
C VAL A 58 -0.88 0.23 12.22
N ALA A 59 0.16 -0.48 11.85
CA ALA A 59 1.20 -1.00 12.71
C ALA A 59 2.46 -0.13 12.60
N ARG A 60 2.65 0.82 13.52
CA ARG A 60 3.82 1.72 13.54
C ARG A 60 5.07 0.95 13.99
N ARG A 61 6.23 1.22 13.36
CA ARG A 61 7.52 0.62 13.74
C ARG A 61 7.76 0.72 15.24
N GLY A 62 8.34 -0.35 15.83
CA GLY A 62 8.64 -0.42 17.26
C GLY A 62 7.46 -0.77 18.16
N THR A 63 6.25 -0.94 17.64
CA THR A 63 5.09 -1.40 18.42
C THR A 63 4.97 -2.93 18.37
N GLU A 64 4.32 -3.53 19.38
CA GLU A 64 4.02 -4.96 19.40
C GLU A 64 3.19 -5.38 18.16
N LEU A 65 2.23 -4.55 17.77
CA LEU A 65 1.44 -4.77 16.56
C LEU A 65 2.32 -4.85 15.31
N PHE A 66 3.35 -4.00 15.20
CA PHE A 66 4.28 -4.06 14.07
C PHE A 66 5.02 -5.39 14.04
N HIS A 67 5.52 -5.86 15.17
CA HIS A 67 6.20 -7.16 15.24
C HIS A 67 5.29 -8.32 14.87
N THR A 68 4.05 -8.32 15.35
CA THR A 68 3.05 -9.32 15.00
C THR A 68 2.78 -9.32 13.50
N VAL A 69 2.43 -8.17 12.92
CA VAL A 69 2.12 -8.03 11.49
C VAL A 69 3.32 -8.39 10.62
N HIS A 70 4.53 -7.93 10.99
CA HIS A 70 5.76 -8.23 10.26
C HIS A 70 6.08 -9.73 10.24
N SER A 71 5.86 -10.45 11.34
CA SER A 71 6.15 -11.89 11.43
C SER A 71 5.28 -12.76 10.51
N ILE A 72 4.11 -12.24 10.09
CA ILE A 72 3.15 -12.93 9.21
C ILE A 72 3.42 -12.65 7.73
N LEU A 73 4.31 -11.71 7.41
CA LEU A 73 4.73 -11.47 6.03
C LEU A 73 5.50 -12.67 5.48
N ALA A 74 5.40 -12.90 4.16
CA ALA A 74 6.30 -13.81 3.48
C ALA A 74 7.76 -13.38 3.66
N SER A 75 8.68 -14.35 3.80
CA SER A 75 10.10 -14.10 4.10
C SER A 75 10.77 -13.09 3.16
N GLY A 76 10.43 -13.12 1.86
CA GLY A 76 10.94 -12.15 0.89
C GLY A 76 10.50 -10.70 1.14
N ASN A 77 9.40 -10.49 1.87
CA ASN A 77 8.98 -9.16 2.30
C ASN A 77 9.59 -8.79 3.66
N GLN A 78 9.73 -9.73 4.58
CA GLN A 78 10.35 -9.49 5.89
C GLN A 78 11.75 -8.89 5.78
N VAL A 79 12.53 -9.31 4.77
CA VAL A 79 13.94 -8.88 4.57
C VAL A 79 14.11 -7.35 4.48
N TRP A 80 13.11 -6.62 3.98
CA TRP A 80 13.25 -5.18 3.73
C TRP A 80 12.21 -4.32 4.47
N THR A 81 11.21 -4.93 5.10
CA THR A 81 10.12 -4.19 5.76
C THR A 81 10.38 -3.84 7.22
N SER A 82 11.48 -4.31 7.81
CA SER A 82 11.87 -3.98 9.20
C SER A 82 12.08 -2.48 9.42
N GLU A 83 12.52 -1.76 8.37
CA GLU A 83 12.94 -0.36 8.44
C GLU A 83 11.85 0.64 8.01
N VAL A 84 10.68 0.16 7.58
CA VAL A 84 9.58 1.05 7.18
C VAL A 84 8.98 1.79 8.40
N SER A 85 8.44 2.99 8.20
CA SER A 85 7.82 3.75 9.31
C SER A 85 6.56 3.06 9.84
N ALA A 86 5.83 2.35 8.98
CA ALA A 86 4.72 1.50 9.39
C ALA A 86 4.39 0.43 8.33
N LEU A 87 3.77 -0.65 8.79
CA LEU A 87 3.02 -1.61 8.01
C LEU A 87 1.53 -1.33 8.16
N ILE A 88 0.77 -1.43 7.09
CA ILE A 88 -0.68 -1.22 7.12
C ILE A 88 -1.36 -2.45 6.53
N VAL A 89 -2.23 -3.08 7.32
CA VAL A 89 -3.08 -4.16 6.83
C VAL A 89 -4.33 -3.55 6.22
N ASN A 90 -4.51 -3.73 4.92
CA ASN A 90 -5.69 -3.27 4.21
C ASN A 90 -6.74 -4.36 4.24
N VAL A 91 -7.87 -4.05 4.84
CA VAL A 91 -8.98 -4.96 5.11
C VAL A 91 -10.23 -4.45 4.41
N PHE A 92 -10.99 -5.35 3.79
CA PHE A 92 -12.31 -5.00 3.26
C PHE A 92 -13.42 -5.85 3.91
N ALA A 93 -14.62 -5.27 3.98
CA ALA A 93 -15.81 -5.99 4.40
C ALA A 93 -16.43 -6.72 3.21
N THR A 94 -16.76 -7.99 3.38
CA THR A 94 -17.50 -8.81 2.40
C THR A 94 -19.01 -8.61 2.48
N GLU A 95 -19.48 -8.11 3.64
CA GLU A 95 -20.89 -7.79 3.89
C GLU A 95 -21.03 -6.63 4.89
N THR A 96 -22.19 -5.99 4.91
CA THR A 96 -22.53 -4.99 5.94
C THR A 96 -22.73 -5.67 7.29
N LYS A 97 -22.91 -4.89 8.37
CA LYS A 97 -23.24 -5.44 9.69
C LYS A 97 -24.59 -6.16 9.71
N GLU A 98 -25.49 -5.79 8.81
CA GLU A 98 -26.82 -6.37 8.65
C GLU A 98 -26.83 -7.59 7.70
N GLY A 99 -25.65 -8.08 7.25
CA GLY A 99 -25.50 -9.28 6.43
C GLY A 99 -25.71 -9.06 4.92
N LYS A 100 -25.78 -7.81 4.43
CA LYS A 100 -25.90 -7.54 3.00
C LYS A 100 -24.54 -7.69 2.32
N THR A 101 -24.40 -8.56 1.33
CA THR A 101 -23.18 -8.80 0.56
C THR A 101 -22.67 -7.53 -0.14
N LEU A 102 -21.37 -7.26 0.00
CA LEU A 102 -20.63 -6.17 -0.62
C LEU A 102 -19.76 -6.69 -1.77
N ARG A 103 -20.34 -6.92 -2.94
CA ARG A 103 -19.65 -7.50 -4.11
C ARG A 103 -18.43 -6.71 -4.59
N HIS A 104 -18.42 -5.42 -4.35
CA HIS A 104 -17.35 -4.50 -4.79
C HIS A 104 -16.37 -4.12 -3.67
N GLY A 105 -16.43 -4.76 -2.49
CA GLY A 105 -15.63 -4.39 -1.32
C GLY A 105 -14.13 -4.36 -1.60
N LEU A 106 -13.61 -5.34 -2.32
CA LEU A 106 -12.19 -5.38 -2.71
C LEU A 106 -11.83 -4.31 -3.75
N TYR A 107 -12.70 -4.06 -4.73
CA TYR A 107 -12.50 -2.99 -5.71
C TYR A 107 -12.49 -1.61 -5.05
N ASP A 108 -13.42 -1.36 -4.14
CA ASP A 108 -13.53 -0.11 -3.40
C ASP A 108 -12.30 0.11 -2.48
N LEU A 109 -11.83 -0.96 -1.81
CA LEU A 109 -10.57 -0.91 -1.05
C LEU A 109 -9.38 -0.53 -1.94
N GLY A 110 -9.31 -1.08 -3.16
CA GLY A 110 -8.24 -0.75 -4.12
C GLY A 110 -8.22 0.74 -4.48
N GLN A 111 -9.39 1.37 -4.62
CA GLN A 111 -9.49 2.82 -4.86
C GLN A 111 -9.00 3.61 -3.64
N ALA A 112 -9.39 3.23 -2.42
CA ALA A 112 -8.94 3.90 -1.20
C ALA A 112 -7.42 3.75 -0.99
N ALA A 113 -6.85 2.57 -1.27
CA ALA A 113 -5.41 2.33 -1.23
C ALA A 113 -4.64 3.13 -2.30
N ALA A 114 -5.24 3.34 -3.48
CA ALA A 114 -4.68 4.19 -4.53
C ALA A 114 -4.65 5.66 -4.11
N HIS A 115 -5.75 6.20 -3.55
CA HIS A 115 -5.79 7.57 -3.01
C HIS A 115 -4.76 7.78 -1.92
N PHE A 116 -4.64 6.83 -0.96
CA PHE A 116 -3.59 6.84 0.06
C PHE A 116 -2.20 6.94 -0.57
N SER A 117 -1.93 6.12 -1.59
CA SER A 117 -0.60 6.06 -2.24
C SER A 117 -0.25 7.33 -3.01
N VAL A 118 -1.24 7.99 -3.62
CA VAL A 118 -1.07 9.28 -4.32
C VAL A 118 -0.81 10.40 -3.30
N GLN A 119 -1.58 10.42 -2.22
CA GLN A 119 -1.37 11.40 -1.14
C GLN A 119 -0.01 11.21 -0.46
N ALA A 120 0.44 9.97 -0.28
CA ALA A 120 1.79 9.70 0.23
C ALA A 120 2.87 10.31 -0.68
N ALA A 121 2.75 10.14 -2.00
CA ALA A 121 3.66 10.75 -2.96
C ALA A 121 3.66 12.28 -2.87
N HIS A 122 2.48 12.90 -2.73
CA HIS A 122 2.35 14.35 -2.52
C HIS A 122 3.08 14.84 -1.27
N LEU A 123 3.09 14.04 -0.21
CA LEU A 123 3.81 14.33 1.03
C LEU A 123 5.29 13.94 1.00
N GLY A 124 5.83 13.52 -0.15
CA GLY A 124 7.21 13.04 -0.28
C GLY A 124 7.46 11.70 0.40
N LEU A 125 6.40 10.94 0.68
CA LEU A 125 6.44 9.58 1.22
C LEU A 125 6.27 8.55 0.11
N HIS A 126 6.65 7.31 0.41
CA HIS A 126 6.53 6.20 -0.54
C HIS A 126 5.73 5.06 0.07
N VAL A 127 4.99 4.37 -0.80
CA VAL A 127 4.18 3.21 -0.44
C VAL A 127 4.54 2.03 -1.33
N HIS A 128 4.78 0.88 -0.72
CA HIS A 128 4.91 -0.39 -1.42
C HIS A 128 3.76 -1.30 -1.01
N GLN A 129 2.86 -1.59 -1.96
CA GLN A 129 1.78 -2.54 -1.76
C GLN A 129 2.26 -3.96 -2.05
N MET A 130 1.91 -4.93 -1.20
CA MET A 130 2.36 -6.33 -1.30
C MET A 130 1.26 -7.29 -0.89
N SER A 131 1.20 -8.45 -1.58
CA SER A 131 0.26 -9.54 -1.29
C SER A 131 0.94 -10.74 -0.62
N GLY A 132 2.27 -10.70 -0.44
CA GLY A 132 3.03 -11.79 0.16
C GLY A 132 2.93 -11.80 1.68
N PHE A 133 1.83 -12.32 2.21
CA PHE A 133 1.58 -12.59 3.63
C PHE A 133 0.53 -13.71 3.76
N ASP A 134 0.43 -14.30 4.94
CA ASP A 134 -0.62 -15.27 5.27
C ASP A 134 -1.88 -14.53 5.74
N ALA A 135 -2.92 -14.51 4.89
CA ALA A 135 -4.14 -13.76 5.16
C ALA A 135 -4.99 -14.38 6.28
N GLU A 136 -4.97 -15.72 6.44
CA GLU A 136 -5.69 -16.42 7.49
C GLU A 136 -5.04 -16.19 8.85
N ALA A 137 -3.72 -16.36 8.94
CA ALA A 137 -2.95 -16.02 10.13
C ALA A 137 -3.08 -14.54 10.52
N MET A 138 -3.13 -13.62 9.53
CA MET A 138 -3.34 -12.20 9.78
C MET A 138 -4.74 -11.91 10.33
N HIS A 139 -5.77 -12.55 9.78
CA HIS A 139 -7.14 -12.43 10.26
C HIS A 139 -7.25 -12.87 11.73
N GLU A 140 -6.66 -14.01 12.06
CA GLU A 140 -6.65 -14.57 13.42
C GLU A 140 -5.86 -13.68 14.40
N ALA A 141 -4.64 -13.31 14.05
CA ALA A 141 -3.78 -12.48 14.89
C ALA A 141 -4.36 -11.10 15.22
N LEU A 142 -5.16 -10.55 14.31
CA LEU A 142 -5.85 -9.27 14.50
C LEU A 142 -7.24 -9.40 15.12
N GLY A 143 -7.73 -10.61 15.38
CA GLY A 143 -9.06 -10.86 15.94
C GLY A 143 -10.19 -10.25 15.10
N LEU A 144 -10.10 -10.35 13.77
CA LEU A 144 -11.07 -9.70 12.89
C LEU A 144 -12.42 -10.43 12.90
N GLU A 145 -13.50 -9.64 12.73
CA GLU A 145 -14.84 -10.22 12.47
C GLU A 145 -14.82 -11.04 11.18
N PRO A 146 -15.56 -12.16 11.07
CA PRO A 146 -15.55 -13.04 9.88
C PRO A 146 -15.79 -12.33 8.55
N ARG A 147 -16.55 -11.21 8.55
CA ARG A 147 -16.84 -10.41 7.37
C ARG A 147 -15.69 -9.48 6.94
N LEU A 148 -14.64 -9.35 7.75
CA LEU A 148 -13.48 -8.47 7.49
C LEU A 148 -12.31 -9.29 6.98
N VAL A 149 -11.88 -9.06 5.74
CA VAL A 149 -10.86 -9.87 5.05
C VAL A 149 -9.60 -9.05 4.79
N PRO A 150 -8.44 -9.44 5.34
CA PRO A 150 -7.15 -8.89 4.96
C PRO A 150 -6.84 -9.19 3.50
N SER A 151 -6.43 -8.19 2.72
CA SER A 151 -6.25 -8.36 1.27
C SER A 151 -4.87 -7.96 0.77
N VAL A 152 -4.38 -6.80 1.18
CA VAL A 152 -3.10 -6.23 0.75
C VAL A 152 -2.41 -5.60 1.95
N MET A 153 -1.10 -5.76 2.02
CA MET A 153 -0.26 -5.02 2.95
C MET A 153 0.32 -3.79 2.27
N MET A 154 0.48 -2.69 3.00
CA MET A 154 1.27 -1.54 2.57
C MET A 154 2.43 -1.31 3.54
N ALA A 155 3.63 -1.18 3.00
CA ALA A 155 4.77 -0.60 3.69
C ALA A 155 4.82 0.89 3.34
N VAL A 156 4.97 1.76 4.33
CA VAL A 156 5.01 3.21 4.13
C VAL A 156 6.16 3.85 4.90
N GLY A 157 6.79 4.85 4.29
CA GLY A 157 7.90 5.59 4.89
C GLY A 157 8.56 6.55 3.91
N LYS A 158 9.71 7.09 4.30
CA LYS A 158 10.56 7.93 3.46
C LYS A 158 11.56 7.06 2.71
N LEU A 159 11.86 7.43 1.47
CA LEU A 159 12.83 6.74 0.63
C LEU A 159 14.24 6.85 1.23
N ALA A 160 14.97 5.75 1.22
CA ALA A 160 16.40 5.70 1.52
C ALA A 160 17.24 5.37 0.27
N ASP A 161 18.56 5.41 0.42
CA ASP A 161 19.46 4.94 -0.63
C ASP A 161 19.36 3.41 -0.78
N PRO A 162 19.34 2.87 -2.01
CA PRO A 162 19.26 1.43 -2.24
C PRO A 162 20.39 0.59 -1.60
N SER A 163 21.50 1.20 -1.22
CA SER A 163 22.61 0.51 -0.54
C SER A 163 22.24 -0.07 0.83
N VAL A 164 21.10 0.33 1.40
CA VAL A 164 20.57 -0.29 2.65
C VAL A 164 19.98 -1.69 2.41
N LEU A 165 19.76 -2.06 1.15
CA LEU A 165 19.16 -3.34 0.77
C LEU A 165 20.23 -4.41 0.49
N PRO A 166 19.90 -5.71 0.65
CA PRO A 166 20.69 -6.79 0.06
C PRO A 166 20.88 -6.56 -1.46
N GLU A 167 22.04 -7.00 -1.99
CA GLU A 167 22.46 -6.74 -3.38
C GLU A 167 21.37 -7.06 -4.42
N ASN A 168 20.77 -8.24 -4.33
CA ASN A 168 19.71 -8.69 -5.24
C ASN A 168 18.44 -7.81 -5.20
N LEU A 169 18.16 -7.17 -4.06
CA LEU A 169 17.04 -6.22 -3.94
C LEU A 169 17.45 -4.83 -4.43
N ALA A 170 18.69 -4.41 -4.17
CA ALA A 170 19.23 -3.15 -4.68
C ALA A 170 19.26 -3.12 -6.23
N GLU A 171 19.63 -4.23 -6.89
CA GLU A 171 19.54 -4.37 -8.34
C GLU A 171 18.10 -4.22 -8.86
N ARG A 172 17.14 -4.89 -8.22
CA ARG A 172 15.71 -4.74 -8.55
C ARG A 172 15.20 -3.33 -8.32
N GLU A 173 15.70 -2.67 -7.29
CA GLU A 173 15.39 -1.27 -7.00
C GLU A 173 15.88 -0.34 -8.10
N ALA A 174 17.05 -0.63 -8.69
CA ALA A 174 17.65 0.14 -9.78
C ALA A 174 16.94 -0.07 -11.13
N ALA A 175 16.26 -1.19 -11.34
CA ALA A 175 15.63 -1.55 -12.62
C ALA A 175 14.62 -0.49 -13.09
N PRO A 176 14.53 -0.20 -14.40
CA PRO A 176 13.58 0.77 -14.94
C PRO A 176 12.13 0.31 -14.71
N ARG A 177 11.23 1.29 -14.62
CA ARG A 177 9.78 1.02 -14.56
C ARG A 177 9.26 0.75 -15.97
N THR A 178 8.40 -0.25 -16.08
CA THR A 178 7.73 -0.59 -17.34
C THR A 178 6.21 -0.64 -17.17
N ARG A 179 5.50 -0.44 -18.27
CA ARG A 179 4.05 -0.64 -18.38
C ARG A 179 3.74 -1.25 -19.73
N LYS A 180 2.60 -1.91 -19.81
CA LYS A 180 2.01 -2.33 -21.06
C LYS A 180 1.71 -1.13 -21.95
N PRO A 181 1.73 -1.27 -23.29
CA PRO A 181 1.33 -0.21 -24.20
C PRO A 181 -0.17 0.14 -24.03
N LEU A 182 -0.53 1.35 -24.46
CA LEU A 182 -1.90 1.90 -24.20
C LEU A 182 -3.00 1.13 -24.94
N ASP A 183 -2.71 0.57 -26.09
CA ASP A 183 -3.64 -0.27 -26.88
C ASP A 183 -3.99 -1.59 -26.17
N GLU A 184 -3.08 -2.16 -25.37
CA GLU A 184 -3.42 -3.29 -24.50
C GLU A 184 -4.25 -2.87 -23.28
N VAL A 185 -4.08 -1.65 -22.78
CA VAL A 185 -4.80 -1.13 -21.60
C VAL A 185 -6.21 -0.65 -21.96
N ALA A 186 -6.34 -0.04 -23.14
CA ALA A 186 -7.60 0.49 -23.66
C ALA A 186 -7.79 0.05 -25.12
N PRO A 187 -8.12 -1.23 -25.35
CA PRO A 187 -8.31 -1.72 -26.72
C PRO A 187 -9.40 -0.94 -27.47
N GLY A 188 -9.06 -0.47 -28.67
CA GLY A 188 -9.97 0.28 -29.55
C GLY A 188 -10.04 1.78 -29.27
N LEU A 189 -9.26 2.31 -28.32
CA LEU A 189 -9.12 3.75 -28.12
C LEU A 189 -7.88 4.30 -28.82
N PHE A 190 -6.84 3.47 -29.00
CA PHE A 190 -5.56 3.80 -29.61
C PHE A 190 -5.23 2.87 -30.77
#